data_5ecd637b6b2f439d8682136b7f33f344
#
_entry.id   5ecd637b6b2f439d8682136b7f33f344
#
_cell.length_a   1.000
_cell.length_b   1.000
_cell.length_c   1.000
_cell.angle_alpha   90.00
_cell.angle_beta   90.00
_cell.angle_gamma   90.00
#
_symmetry.space_group_name_H-M   'P 1'
#
loop_
_entity.id
_entity.type
_entity.pdbx_description
1 polymer ?
#
loop_
_entity_poly.entity_id
_entity_poly.type
_entity_poly.pdbx_seq_one_letter_code
_entity_poly.pdbx_strand_id
1 'polypeptide(L)'
;MTKLLNVAMCGLLIFAATDSVNAQNHAPNPYKSISGWAELPDGRKWGSTSAIYPANDGKHIWIAERCGTNLCVGSDVDPVLLFDLDGNVVKSFGAGLISWPHGMFAYAGDNVWIADAVGYEPVPEGVGHTVMKFSPDGELLMRLGKEGISGDGTDVFTKPSDVFVAPNGNIFVADGHDAGGNNRIVKFDKDGNYLMQWGSTGSENGEFRDPHALAMDSQGRLFVADRTNRRIQIFTQNGEWIATWTQFSGPSGLYIDANDILYSADSESNERRNTGWKRGIRIGSAKDGFVTEFIPDPEPDQDKSGTSGAEGIALDAEGNIYGAEVGPMAVMKYVRK
;
A
#
# COMPACT_ATOMS: atom_id res chain seq x y z
N MET A 1 35.40 22.00 36.08
CA MET A 1 35.78 21.33 34.80
C MET A 1 34.67 20.37 34.35
N THR A 2 33.49 20.84 33.98
CA THR A 2 32.41 19.94 33.56
C THR A 2 31.36 20.70 32.74
N LYS A 3 31.75 21.26 31.57
CA LYS A 3 30.82 21.90 30.64
C LYS A 3 31.16 21.73 29.14
N LEU A 4 32.08 20.83 28.77
CA LEU A 4 32.53 20.68 27.37
C LEU A 4 32.15 19.34 26.72
N LEU A 5 31.42 18.45 27.41
CA LEU A 5 31.09 17.12 26.84
C LEU A 5 29.71 17.02 26.15
N ASN A 6 28.80 17.98 26.39
CA ASN A 6 27.41 17.85 25.86
C ASN A 6 27.17 18.47 24.47
N VAL A 7 28.12 19.22 23.91
CA VAL A 7 27.95 19.86 22.59
C VAL A 7 28.41 18.95 21.46
N ALA A 8 29.35 18.04 21.71
CA ALA A 8 29.87 17.14 20.66
C ALA A 8 28.92 16.00 20.28
N MET A 9 28.04 15.56 21.22
CA MET A 9 27.13 14.43 20.96
C MET A 9 25.91 14.81 20.11
N CYS A 10 25.44 16.06 20.19
CA CYS A 10 24.31 16.53 19.39
C CYS A 10 24.67 16.74 17.90
N GLY A 11 25.90 17.17 17.62
CA GLY A 11 26.39 17.37 16.26
C GLY A 11 26.60 16.07 15.47
N LEU A 12 27.02 14.98 16.13
CA LEU A 12 27.25 13.69 15.49
C LEU A 12 25.94 13.00 15.06
N LEU A 13 24.87 13.14 15.85
CA LEU A 13 23.55 12.55 15.54
C LEU A 13 22.87 13.25 14.36
N ILE A 14 23.03 14.56 14.20
CA ILE A 14 22.45 15.31 13.08
C ILE A 14 23.18 14.97 11.78
N PHE A 15 24.51 14.83 11.78
CA PHE A 15 25.26 14.44 10.59
C PHE A 15 24.94 13.02 10.14
N ALA A 16 24.83 12.06 11.05
CA ALA A 16 24.50 10.67 10.70
C ALA A 16 23.09 10.55 10.10
N ALA A 17 22.11 11.33 10.57
CA ALA A 17 20.75 11.31 10.03
C ALA A 17 20.66 11.94 8.63
N THR A 18 21.34 13.06 8.40
CA THR A 18 21.36 13.72 7.06
C THR A 18 22.12 12.89 6.04
N ASP A 19 23.19 12.21 6.42
CA ASP A 19 23.94 11.31 5.53
C ASP A 19 23.10 10.09 5.14
N SER A 20 22.29 9.54 6.03
CA SER A 20 21.42 8.40 5.72
C SER A 20 20.30 8.79 4.74
N VAL A 21 19.58 9.89 4.95
CA VAL A 21 18.54 10.39 4.03
C VAL A 21 19.12 10.67 2.65
N ASN A 22 20.26 11.31 2.60
CA ASN A 22 20.93 11.61 1.34
C ASN A 22 21.33 10.34 0.58
N ALA A 23 21.86 9.34 1.26
CA ALA A 23 22.19 8.04 0.68
C ALA A 23 20.94 7.35 0.09
N GLN A 24 19.79 7.36 0.79
CA GLN A 24 18.54 6.74 0.33
C GLN A 24 17.95 7.44 -0.91
N ASN A 25 18.04 8.76 -0.98
CA ASN A 25 17.54 9.53 -2.12
C ASN A 25 18.44 9.44 -3.37
N HIS A 26 19.67 8.92 -3.24
CA HIS A 26 20.68 8.82 -4.31
C HIS A 26 21.11 7.37 -4.55
N ALA A 27 20.39 6.39 -4.02
CA ALA A 27 20.63 4.99 -4.37
C ALA A 27 20.47 4.78 -5.88
N PRO A 28 21.16 3.81 -6.49
CA PRO A 28 21.11 3.56 -7.93
C PRO A 28 19.69 3.35 -8.44
N ASN A 29 19.37 3.88 -9.63
CA ASN A 29 18.14 3.59 -10.35
C ASN A 29 18.43 2.74 -11.60
N PRO A 30 18.29 1.42 -11.53
CA PRO A 30 18.47 0.54 -12.68
C PRO A 30 17.22 0.40 -13.56
N TYR A 31 16.15 1.14 -13.30
CA TYR A 31 14.90 1.05 -14.04
C TYR A 31 14.67 2.24 -14.96
N LYS A 32 13.91 2.03 -16.01
CA LYS A 32 13.27 3.07 -16.83
C LYS A 32 11.76 3.00 -16.66
N SER A 33 11.11 4.15 -16.59
CA SER A 33 9.65 4.30 -16.51
C SER A 33 9.04 4.19 -17.91
N ILE A 34 7.90 3.53 -18.02
CA ILE A 34 7.07 3.41 -19.22
C ILE A 34 5.67 3.89 -18.84
N SER A 35 5.27 5.05 -19.37
CA SER A 35 3.92 5.57 -19.26
C SER A 35 3.01 4.96 -20.33
N GLY A 36 1.69 4.88 -20.05
CA GLY A 36 0.73 4.36 -21.03
C GLY A 36 0.93 2.89 -21.37
N TRP A 37 1.44 2.10 -20.40
CA TRP A 37 1.55 0.66 -20.56
C TRP A 37 0.20 0.00 -20.76
N ALA A 38 -0.84 0.45 -20.05
CA ALA A 38 -2.17 -0.12 -20.11
C ALA A 38 -3.18 0.94 -20.52
N GLU A 39 -4.05 0.58 -21.45
CA GLU A 39 -5.17 1.40 -21.89
C GLU A 39 -6.49 0.73 -21.49
N LEU A 40 -7.42 1.54 -20.96
CA LEU A 40 -8.75 1.05 -20.64
C LEU A 40 -9.61 0.96 -21.90
N PRO A 41 -10.52 -0.02 -22.00
CA PRO A 41 -11.35 -0.23 -23.18
C PRO A 41 -12.32 0.94 -23.40
N ASP A 42 -12.82 1.08 -24.64
CA ASP A 42 -13.89 1.99 -25.04
C ASP A 42 -13.63 3.48 -24.75
N GLY A 43 -12.35 3.88 -24.67
CA GLY A 43 -11.97 5.25 -24.37
C GLY A 43 -12.23 5.69 -22.93
N ARG A 44 -12.44 4.74 -22.03
CA ARG A 44 -12.53 4.96 -20.58
C ARG A 44 -11.23 5.58 -20.07
N LYS A 45 -11.33 6.50 -19.14
CA LYS A 45 -10.18 7.12 -18.47
C LYS A 45 -9.90 6.39 -17.16
N TRP A 46 -8.63 6.36 -16.79
CA TRP A 46 -8.21 5.94 -15.45
C TRP A 46 -8.80 6.85 -14.38
N GLY A 47 -9.29 6.26 -13.30
CA GLY A 47 -9.53 6.92 -12.03
C GLY A 47 -8.30 6.87 -11.14
N SER A 48 -8.40 7.47 -9.96
CA SER A 48 -7.39 7.29 -8.91
C SER A 48 -7.18 5.82 -8.61
N THR A 49 -5.92 5.36 -8.61
CA THR A 49 -5.56 3.95 -8.54
C THR A 49 -4.53 3.75 -7.43
N SER A 50 -4.85 2.91 -6.45
CA SER A 50 -3.94 2.50 -5.36
C SER A 50 -3.87 0.98 -5.22
N ALA A 51 -4.93 0.28 -5.60
CA ALA A 51 -5.05 -1.16 -5.48
C ALA A 51 -4.44 -1.86 -6.70
N ILE A 52 -3.35 -2.59 -6.49
CA ILE A 52 -2.66 -3.36 -7.54
C ILE A 52 -1.98 -4.59 -6.91
N TYR A 53 -2.07 -5.74 -7.57
CA TYR A 53 -1.42 -6.96 -7.11
C TYR A 53 -1.13 -7.92 -8.27
N PRO A 54 -0.03 -8.70 -8.26
CA PRO A 54 0.22 -9.70 -9.30
C PRO A 54 -0.78 -10.85 -9.19
N ALA A 55 -1.22 -11.37 -10.33
CA ALA A 55 -1.94 -12.63 -10.37
C ALA A 55 -0.98 -13.81 -10.13
N ASN A 56 -1.49 -14.93 -9.61
CA ASN A 56 -0.66 -16.09 -9.25
C ASN A 56 0.03 -16.76 -10.44
N ASP A 57 -0.43 -16.53 -11.65
CA ASP A 57 0.15 -17.12 -12.86
C ASP A 57 1.44 -16.40 -13.31
N GLY A 58 1.78 -15.28 -12.69
CA GLY A 58 2.94 -14.44 -13.02
C GLY A 58 2.86 -13.76 -14.39
N LYS A 59 1.70 -13.78 -15.05
CA LYS A 59 1.48 -13.27 -16.42
C LYS A 59 0.40 -12.20 -16.49
N HIS A 60 -0.27 -11.95 -15.38
CA HIS A 60 -1.34 -10.95 -15.30
C HIS A 60 -1.16 -10.10 -14.05
N ILE A 61 -1.74 -8.90 -14.09
CA ILE A 61 -1.75 -7.94 -12.99
C ILE A 61 -3.21 -7.55 -12.70
N TRP A 62 -3.64 -7.73 -11.47
CA TRP A 62 -4.89 -7.19 -10.94
C TRP A 62 -4.75 -5.73 -10.58
N ILE A 63 -5.69 -4.92 -10.99
CA ILE A 63 -5.76 -3.49 -10.68
C ILE A 63 -7.19 -3.13 -10.32
N ALA A 64 -7.39 -2.32 -9.28
CA ALA A 64 -8.68 -1.69 -9.05
C ALA A 64 -8.51 -0.17 -9.06
N GLU A 65 -9.29 0.48 -9.93
CA GLU A 65 -9.31 1.93 -10.10
C GLU A 65 -10.68 2.51 -9.71
N ARG A 66 -10.74 3.79 -9.39
CA ARG A 66 -11.93 4.45 -8.85
C ARG A 66 -12.84 4.99 -9.96
N CYS A 67 -13.23 4.12 -10.92
CA CYS A 67 -14.28 4.34 -11.93
C CYS A 67 -14.10 5.63 -12.76
N GLY A 68 -12.86 5.89 -13.22
CA GLY A 68 -12.53 7.08 -14.03
C GLY A 68 -12.51 8.39 -13.26
N THR A 69 -12.69 8.34 -11.94
CA THR A 69 -12.72 9.49 -11.02
C THR A 69 -11.94 9.18 -9.74
N ASN A 70 -12.40 9.62 -8.58
CA ASN A 70 -11.90 9.22 -7.27
C ASN A 70 -12.97 8.52 -6.41
N LEU A 71 -14.05 8.02 -7.02
CA LEU A 71 -15.15 7.36 -6.31
C LEU A 71 -15.99 6.54 -7.32
N CYS A 72 -16.37 5.32 -6.93
CA CYS A 72 -17.20 4.43 -7.75
C CYS A 72 -18.71 4.49 -7.41
N VAL A 73 -19.11 5.21 -6.37
CA VAL A 73 -20.52 5.27 -5.97
C VAL A 73 -21.39 5.82 -7.10
N GLY A 74 -22.43 5.05 -7.45
CA GLY A 74 -23.33 5.39 -8.55
C GLY A 74 -22.79 5.12 -9.95
N SER A 75 -21.61 4.49 -10.05
CA SER A 75 -21.02 4.02 -11.31
C SER A 75 -21.44 2.57 -11.58
N ASP A 76 -21.74 2.28 -12.82
CA ASP A 76 -21.99 0.94 -13.37
C ASP A 76 -20.75 0.34 -14.10
N VAL A 77 -19.61 1.02 -13.92
CA VAL A 77 -18.32 0.59 -14.46
C VAL A 77 -17.63 -0.39 -13.51
N ASP A 78 -17.10 -1.47 -14.04
CA ASP A 78 -16.28 -2.42 -13.27
C ASP A 78 -14.97 -1.80 -12.79
N PRO A 79 -14.74 -1.65 -11.48
CA PRO A 79 -13.50 -1.08 -10.97
C PRO A 79 -12.32 -2.05 -10.95
N VAL A 80 -12.55 -3.36 -10.84
CA VAL A 80 -11.50 -4.38 -10.76
C VAL A 80 -11.23 -4.93 -12.15
N LEU A 81 -9.97 -4.87 -12.58
CA LEU A 81 -9.53 -5.27 -13.91
C LEU A 81 -8.33 -6.22 -13.83
N LEU A 82 -8.30 -7.23 -14.67
CA LEU A 82 -7.13 -8.09 -14.89
C LEU A 82 -6.48 -7.70 -16.21
N PHE A 83 -5.21 -7.37 -16.18
CA PHE A 83 -4.41 -7.02 -17.36
C PHE A 83 -3.41 -8.11 -17.69
N ASP A 84 -3.20 -8.37 -19.00
CA ASP A 84 -2.01 -9.07 -19.45
C ASP A 84 -0.76 -8.17 -19.37
N LEU A 85 0.44 -8.75 -19.59
CA LEU A 85 1.70 -8.00 -19.51
C LEU A 85 1.91 -7.02 -20.68
N ASP A 86 1.08 -7.11 -21.73
CA ASP A 86 1.04 -6.16 -22.84
C ASP A 86 0.12 -4.96 -22.55
N GLY A 87 -0.63 -4.99 -21.43
CA GLY A 87 -1.51 -3.92 -20.98
C GLY A 87 -2.94 -4.00 -21.50
N ASN A 88 -3.37 -5.14 -22.02
CA ASN A 88 -4.75 -5.35 -22.44
C ASN A 88 -5.60 -5.86 -21.28
N VAL A 89 -6.85 -5.38 -21.18
CA VAL A 89 -7.81 -5.89 -20.21
C VAL A 89 -8.31 -7.27 -20.65
N VAL A 90 -8.09 -8.25 -19.78
CA VAL A 90 -8.52 -9.65 -19.99
C VAL A 90 -9.89 -9.89 -19.36
N LYS A 91 -10.15 -9.24 -18.22
CA LYS A 91 -11.36 -9.44 -17.41
C LYS A 91 -11.64 -8.21 -16.55
N SER A 92 -12.91 -7.97 -16.23
CA SER A 92 -13.33 -6.96 -15.26
C SER A 92 -14.54 -7.41 -14.46
N PHE A 93 -14.71 -6.83 -13.25
CA PHE A 93 -15.88 -7.05 -12.40
C PHE A 93 -15.99 -5.99 -11.29
N GLY A 94 -17.08 -6.04 -10.53
CA GLY A 94 -17.23 -5.32 -9.26
C GLY A 94 -18.09 -4.07 -9.34
N ALA A 95 -18.71 -3.79 -10.51
CA ALA A 95 -19.65 -2.68 -10.65
C ALA A 95 -20.75 -2.71 -9.58
N GLY A 96 -21.00 -1.58 -8.93
CA GLY A 96 -22.03 -1.43 -7.90
C GLY A 96 -21.74 -2.13 -6.56
N LEU A 97 -20.62 -2.85 -6.43
CA LEU A 97 -20.23 -3.55 -5.19
C LEU A 97 -19.12 -2.84 -4.42
N ILE A 98 -18.31 -2.06 -5.09
CA ILE A 98 -17.11 -1.40 -4.54
C ILE A 98 -17.28 0.10 -4.68
N SER A 99 -17.04 0.82 -3.60
CA SER A 99 -17.21 2.28 -3.55
C SER A 99 -15.90 3.04 -3.69
N TRP A 100 -14.86 2.60 -3.01
CA TRP A 100 -13.55 3.27 -2.98
C TRP A 100 -12.42 2.25 -2.76
N PRO A 101 -12.06 1.46 -3.79
CA PRO A 101 -11.01 0.47 -3.67
C PRO A 101 -9.68 1.13 -3.28
N HIS A 102 -9.02 0.56 -2.26
CA HIS A 102 -7.78 1.12 -1.74
C HIS A 102 -6.63 0.11 -1.76
N GLY A 103 -6.67 -0.95 -0.97
CA GLY A 103 -5.69 -2.02 -0.97
C GLY A 103 -6.22 -3.28 -1.66
N MET A 104 -5.30 -4.10 -2.16
CA MET A 104 -5.63 -5.32 -2.90
C MET A 104 -4.64 -6.43 -2.58
N PHE A 105 -5.16 -7.67 -2.53
CA PHE A 105 -4.35 -8.88 -2.44
C PHE A 105 -4.95 -9.98 -3.30
N ALA A 106 -4.12 -10.70 -4.05
CA ALA A 106 -4.53 -11.88 -4.81
C ALA A 106 -3.73 -13.10 -4.37
N TYR A 107 -4.40 -14.20 -4.02
CA TYR A 107 -3.75 -15.41 -3.51
C TYR A 107 -4.59 -16.66 -3.76
N ALA A 108 -3.92 -17.82 -3.83
CA ALA A 108 -4.47 -19.18 -3.89
C ALA A 108 -5.76 -19.31 -4.72
N GLY A 109 -5.62 -19.70 -6.00
CA GLY A 109 -6.74 -19.84 -6.93
C GLY A 109 -7.24 -18.52 -7.50
N ASP A 110 -6.38 -17.47 -7.47
CA ASP A 110 -6.63 -16.13 -8.00
C ASP A 110 -7.82 -15.39 -7.37
N ASN A 111 -8.23 -15.78 -6.16
CA ASN A 111 -9.20 -14.99 -5.42
C ASN A 111 -8.63 -13.61 -5.13
N VAL A 112 -9.43 -12.58 -5.41
CA VAL A 112 -9.06 -11.18 -5.24
C VAL A 112 -9.70 -10.63 -3.98
N TRP A 113 -8.88 -10.03 -3.12
CA TRP A 113 -9.32 -9.32 -1.94
C TRP A 113 -9.18 -7.82 -2.18
N ILE A 114 -10.18 -7.06 -1.76
CA ILE A 114 -10.23 -5.60 -1.89
C ILE A 114 -10.59 -5.00 -0.53
N ALA A 115 -9.76 -4.06 -0.06
CA ALA A 115 -10.15 -3.16 1.00
C ALA A 115 -10.96 -2.02 0.38
N ASP A 116 -12.24 -1.95 0.71
CA ASP A 116 -13.14 -0.89 0.29
C ASP A 116 -13.28 0.14 1.43
N ALA A 117 -12.39 1.11 1.41
CA ALA A 117 -12.37 2.18 2.38
C ALA A 117 -13.55 3.15 2.15
N VAL A 118 -13.39 4.38 2.45
CA VAL A 118 -14.28 5.48 2.05
C VAL A 118 -13.42 6.64 1.60
N GLY A 119 -13.84 7.32 0.55
CA GLY A 119 -13.18 8.51 0.05
C GLY A 119 -13.19 9.68 1.03
N TYR A 120 -12.79 10.84 0.54
CA TYR A 120 -12.83 12.08 1.32
C TYR A 120 -14.27 12.58 1.48
N GLU A 121 -14.51 13.32 2.56
CA GLU A 121 -15.81 13.93 2.84
C GLU A 121 -16.28 14.92 1.73
N PRO A 122 -17.57 14.96 1.40
CA PRO A 122 -18.64 14.15 2.01
C PRO A 122 -18.71 12.74 1.43
N VAL A 123 -18.65 11.73 2.29
CA VAL A 123 -18.82 10.33 1.92
C VAL A 123 -20.31 10.02 1.83
N PRO A 124 -20.80 9.37 0.76
CA PRO A 124 -22.17 8.90 0.71
C PRO A 124 -22.45 7.90 1.86
N GLU A 125 -23.63 8.01 2.47
CA GLU A 125 -24.05 7.06 3.49
C GLU A 125 -24.22 5.64 2.92
N GLY A 126 -23.97 4.63 3.74
CA GLY A 126 -24.25 3.24 3.40
C GLY A 126 -23.20 2.57 2.50
N VAL A 127 -21.97 3.10 2.38
CA VAL A 127 -20.92 2.55 1.51
C VAL A 127 -19.62 2.34 2.26
N GLY A 128 -18.76 1.45 1.73
CA GLY A 128 -17.39 1.21 2.20
C GLY A 128 -17.31 0.56 3.58
N HIS A 129 -16.18 0.77 4.26
CA HIS A 129 -15.84 0.19 5.56
C HIS A 129 -15.78 -1.34 5.57
N THR A 130 -15.49 -1.97 4.42
CA THR A 130 -15.49 -3.43 4.27
C THR A 130 -14.21 -3.93 3.61
N VAL A 131 -13.93 -5.22 3.81
CA VAL A 131 -12.94 -5.97 3.05
C VAL A 131 -13.67 -7.12 2.37
N MET A 132 -13.53 -7.21 1.06
CA MET A 132 -14.27 -8.17 0.24
C MET A 132 -13.35 -9.16 -0.45
N LYS A 133 -13.77 -10.42 -0.52
CA LYS A 133 -13.13 -11.49 -1.28
C LYS A 133 -13.99 -11.83 -2.48
N PHE A 134 -13.39 -11.82 -3.65
CA PHE A 134 -14.04 -12.23 -4.90
C PHE A 134 -13.37 -13.48 -5.49
N SER A 135 -14.15 -14.30 -6.20
CA SER A 135 -13.61 -15.30 -7.10
C SER A 135 -12.90 -14.62 -8.28
N PRO A 136 -12.06 -15.35 -9.06
CA PRO A 136 -11.46 -14.79 -10.28
C PRO A 136 -12.49 -14.33 -11.32
N ASP A 137 -13.72 -14.76 -11.20
CA ASP A 137 -14.83 -14.40 -12.10
C ASP A 137 -15.74 -13.30 -11.53
N GLY A 138 -15.37 -12.73 -10.38
CA GLY A 138 -16.05 -11.59 -9.77
C GLY A 138 -17.24 -11.95 -8.87
N GLU A 139 -17.42 -13.24 -8.50
CA GLU A 139 -18.41 -13.62 -7.49
C GLU A 139 -17.94 -13.19 -6.09
N LEU A 140 -18.79 -12.48 -5.35
CA LEU A 140 -18.51 -12.12 -3.96
C LEU A 140 -18.58 -13.35 -3.07
N LEU A 141 -17.43 -13.79 -2.56
CA LEU A 141 -17.30 -15.00 -1.74
C LEU A 141 -17.34 -14.71 -0.24
N MET A 142 -16.85 -13.54 0.19
CA MET A 142 -16.82 -13.14 1.60
C MET A 142 -16.82 -11.63 1.71
N ARG A 143 -17.44 -11.11 2.76
CA ARG A 143 -17.35 -9.71 3.19
C ARG A 143 -17.03 -9.65 4.67
N LEU A 144 -15.94 -9.01 5.05
CA LEU A 144 -15.60 -8.63 6.41
C LEU A 144 -16.00 -7.18 6.63
N GLY A 145 -16.48 -6.85 7.83
CA GLY A 145 -17.08 -5.55 8.10
C GLY A 145 -18.56 -5.50 7.73
N LYS A 146 -19.18 -4.34 7.97
CA LYS A 146 -20.58 -4.06 7.63
C LYS A 146 -20.62 -2.84 6.72
N GLU A 147 -21.16 -3.02 5.52
CA GLU A 147 -21.20 -1.97 4.53
C GLU A 147 -21.84 -0.69 5.07
N GLY A 148 -21.14 0.43 4.93
CA GLY A 148 -21.56 1.75 5.39
C GLY A 148 -21.56 1.94 6.91
N ILE A 149 -21.09 0.97 7.69
CA ILE A 149 -21.06 1.06 9.15
C ILE A 149 -19.61 1.12 9.63
N SER A 150 -19.19 2.29 10.11
CA SER A 150 -17.89 2.47 10.76
C SER A 150 -17.95 2.13 12.25
N GLY A 151 -16.82 1.70 12.81
CA GLY A 151 -16.68 1.44 14.24
C GLY A 151 -15.38 0.71 14.58
N ASP A 152 -15.15 0.52 15.87
CA ASP A 152 -13.98 -0.14 16.48
C ASP A 152 -14.26 -1.56 17.00
N GLY A 153 -15.46 -2.08 16.76
CA GLY A 153 -15.85 -3.45 17.12
C GLY A 153 -15.06 -4.51 16.35
N THR A 154 -15.29 -5.78 16.70
CA THR A 154 -14.59 -6.92 16.07
C THR A 154 -15.15 -7.31 14.71
N ASP A 155 -16.31 -6.79 14.34
CA ASP A 155 -17.07 -7.08 13.12
C ASP A 155 -17.33 -5.84 12.25
N VAL A 156 -16.63 -4.73 12.51
CA VAL A 156 -16.70 -3.47 11.78
C VAL A 156 -15.31 -2.84 11.64
N PHE A 157 -15.14 -1.99 10.65
CA PHE A 157 -13.91 -1.22 10.40
C PHE A 157 -14.21 0.27 10.32
N THR A 158 -13.16 1.08 10.39
CA THR A 158 -13.23 2.50 10.05
C THR A 158 -12.13 2.83 9.03
N LYS A 159 -12.48 2.85 7.75
CA LYS A 159 -11.58 3.10 6.62
C LYS A 159 -10.46 2.04 6.51
N PRO A 160 -10.79 0.75 6.26
CA PRO A 160 -9.75 -0.27 6.04
C PRO A 160 -8.92 0.09 4.80
N SER A 161 -7.60 0.14 4.96
CA SER A 161 -6.67 0.58 3.92
C SER A 161 -6.12 -0.58 3.09
N ASP A 162 -5.87 -1.73 3.73
CA ASP A 162 -5.26 -2.86 3.03
C ASP A 162 -5.63 -4.19 3.67
N VAL A 163 -5.44 -5.26 2.90
CA VAL A 163 -5.67 -6.64 3.31
C VAL A 163 -4.54 -7.54 2.84
N PHE A 164 -4.09 -8.44 3.69
CA PHE A 164 -3.08 -9.45 3.37
C PHE A 164 -3.53 -10.82 3.89
N VAL A 165 -3.37 -11.86 3.07
CA VAL A 165 -3.68 -13.24 3.47
C VAL A 165 -2.39 -14.04 3.56
N ALA A 166 -2.07 -14.50 4.78
CA ALA A 166 -0.89 -15.31 5.03
C ALA A 166 -1.01 -16.72 4.41
N PRO A 167 0.10 -17.44 4.19
CA PRO A 167 0.09 -18.79 3.64
C PRO A 167 -0.74 -19.82 4.44
N ASN A 168 -0.93 -19.58 5.74
CA ASN A 168 -1.79 -20.42 6.60
C ASN A 168 -3.29 -20.07 6.51
N GLY A 169 -3.65 -19.10 5.66
CA GLY A 169 -5.01 -18.63 5.46
C GLY A 169 -5.48 -17.53 6.41
N ASN A 170 -4.68 -17.13 7.41
CA ASN A 170 -5.04 -16.01 8.26
C ASN A 170 -5.09 -14.71 7.47
N ILE A 171 -6.12 -13.90 7.72
CA ILE A 171 -6.39 -12.63 7.05
C ILE A 171 -6.00 -11.50 7.99
N PHE A 172 -5.20 -10.56 7.50
CA PHE A 172 -4.82 -9.35 8.22
C PHE A 172 -5.41 -8.14 7.49
N VAL A 173 -6.04 -7.25 8.25
CA VAL A 173 -6.62 -6.01 7.72
C VAL A 173 -5.97 -4.83 8.43
N ALA A 174 -5.41 -3.90 7.67
CA ALA A 174 -5.02 -2.59 8.16
C ALA A 174 -6.26 -1.70 8.20
N ASP A 175 -6.64 -1.23 9.39
CA ASP A 175 -7.88 -0.51 9.62
C ASP A 175 -7.58 0.89 10.16
N GLY A 176 -7.57 1.88 9.26
CA GLY A 176 -7.28 3.23 9.69
C GLY A 176 -6.70 4.18 8.65
N HIS A 177 -7.22 4.19 7.42
CA HIS A 177 -6.81 5.15 6.41
C HIS A 177 -7.14 6.59 6.82
N ASP A 178 -6.16 7.49 6.76
CA ASP A 178 -6.27 8.92 7.08
C ASP A 178 -6.76 9.24 8.53
N ALA A 179 -7.03 10.51 8.76
CA ALA A 179 -7.54 10.96 10.04
C ALA A 179 -8.92 10.35 10.38
N GLY A 180 -9.06 9.92 11.61
CA GLY A 180 -10.31 9.32 12.12
C GLY A 180 -10.44 7.83 11.91
N GLY A 181 -9.44 7.17 11.31
CA GLY A 181 -9.37 5.71 11.27
C GLY A 181 -9.03 5.08 12.63
N ASN A 182 -9.27 3.78 12.78
CA ASN A 182 -9.03 3.06 14.04
C ASN A 182 -7.54 2.90 14.37
N ASN A 183 -6.67 2.94 13.36
CA ASN A 183 -5.22 2.78 13.51
C ASN A 183 -4.83 1.47 14.20
N ARG A 184 -5.34 0.37 13.69
CA ARG A 184 -5.11 -0.98 14.19
C ARG A 184 -4.91 -1.99 13.06
N ILE A 185 -4.38 -3.16 13.41
CA ILE A 185 -4.38 -4.36 12.56
C ILE A 185 -5.37 -5.35 13.15
N VAL A 186 -6.26 -5.87 12.32
CA VAL A 186 -7.26 -6.88 12.73
C VAL A 186 -6.93 -8.19 12.03
N LYS A 187 -6.94 -9.28 12.79
CA LYS A 187 -6.64 -10.63 12.30
C LYS A 187 -7.88 -11.52 12.38
N PHE A 188 -8.12 -12.23 11.27
CA PHE A 188 -9.19 -13.23 11.15
C PHE A 188 -8.59 -14.58 10.73
N ASP A 189 -9.34 -15.65 10.96
CA ASP A 189 -9.03 -16.95 10.35
C ASP A 189 -9.47 -16.98 8.87
N LYS A 190 -9.18 -18.10 8.19
CA LYS A 190 -9.51 -18.30 6.77
C LYS A 190 -11.01 -18.26 6.44
N ASP A 191 -11.87 -18.45 7.46
CA ASP A 191 -13.33 -18.48 7.34
C ASP A 191 -13.96 -17.12 7.75
N GLY A 192 -13.12 -16.12 8.08
CA GLY A 192 -13.54 -14.77 8.44
C GLY A 192 -13.93 -14.59 9.91
N ASN A 193 -13.60 -15.55 10.78
CA ASN A 193 -13.85 -15.40 12.21
C ASN A 193 -12.75 -14.55 12.84
N TYR A 194 -13.14 -13.56 13.64
CA TYR A 194 -12.22 -12.71 14.39
C TYR A 194 -11.31 -13.53 15.32
N LEU A 195 -10.02 -13.27 15.28
CA LEU A 195 -9.04 -13.89 16.15
C LEU A 195 -8.47 -12.90 17.18
N MET A 196 -7.99 -11.76 16.72
CA MET A 196 -7.37 -10.73 17.55
C MET A 196 -7.18 -9.41 16.79
N GLN A 197 -6.81 -8.38 17.52
CA GLN A 197 -6.36 -7.11 16.96
C GLN A 197 -5.25 -6.50 17.83
N TRP A 198 -4.47 -5.61 17.25
CA TRP A 198 -3.48 -4.79 17.97
C TRP A 198 -3.32 -3.43 17.31
N GLY A 199 -2.73 -2.51 18.04
CA GLY A 199 -2.52 -1.14 17.61
C GLY A 199 -3.54 -0.18 18.15
N SER A 200 -3.16 1.08 18.17
CA SER A 200 -3.95 2.25 18.55
C SER A 200 -3.33 3.50 17.93
N THR A 201 -4.04 4.61 17.97
CA THR A 201 -3.52 5.88 17.45
C THR A 201 -2.35 6.39 18.28
N GLY A 202 -1.17 6.54 17.68
CA GLY A 202 0.01 7.07 18.33
C GLY A 202 1.28 6.93 17.50
N SER A 203 2.44 7.11 18.15
CA SER A 203 3.77 7.07 17.52
C SER A 203 4.76 6.13 18.22
N GLU A 204 4.36 5.51 19.34
CA GLU A 204 5.19 4.51 20.00
C GLU A 204 5.21 3.18 19.20
N ASN A 205 6.07 2.24 19.58
CA ASN A 205 6.11 0.93 18.97
C ASN A 205 4.79 0.19 19.23
N GLY A 206 4.16 -0.30 18.16
CA GLY A 206 2.84 -0.93 18.22
C GLY A 206 1.67 0.04 18.08
N GLU A 207 1.90 1.35 18.10
CA GLU A 207 0.91 2.36 17.75
C GLU A 207 1.04 2.76 16.28
N PHE A 208 -0.04 3.25 15.67
CA PHE A 208 -0.08 3.61 14.26
C PHE A 208 -0.71 5.00 14.04
N ARG A 209 -0.30 5.62 12.94
CA ARG A 209 -1.02 6.72 12.30
C ARG A 209 -1.09 6.43 10.82
N ASP A 210 -2.28 6.03 10.38
CA ASP A 210 -2.51 5.67 9.00
C ASP A 210 -1.73 4.38 8.60
N PRO A 211 -2.06 3.21 9.20
CA PRO A 211 -1.54 1.93 8.74
C PRO A 211 -2.06 1.66 7.33
N HIS A 212 -1.19 1.78 6.32
CA HIS A 212 -1.60 2.01 4.94
C HIS A 212 -1.45 0.79 4.04
N ALA A 213 -0.41 0.00 4.24
CA ALA A 213 -0.17 -1.22 3.46
C ALA A 213 0.42 -2.33 4.32
N LEU A 214 0.22 -3.56 3.90
CA LEU A 214 0.68 -4.79 4.53
C LEU A 214 1.51 -5.62 3.56
N ALA A 215 2.59 -6.22 4.05
CA ALA A 215 3.33 -7.25 3.34
C ALA A 215 3.86 -8.29 4.33
N MET A 216 4.27 -9.46 3.86
CA MET A 216 4.84 -10.51 4.70
C MET A 216 6.06 -11.12 4.01
N ASP A 217 7.11 -11.36 4.79
CA ASP A 217 8.32 -12.02 4.29
C ASP A 217 8.24 -13.56 4.40
N SER A 218 9.27 -14.23 3.89
CA SER A 218 9.36 -15.69 3.91
C SER A 218 9.42 -16.28 5.33
N GLN A 219 9.75 -15.48 6.34
CA GLN A 219 9.77 -15.90 7.76
C GLN A 219 8.40 -15.73 8.43
N GLY A 220 7.41 -15.19 7.71
CA GLY A 220 6.07 -14.91 8.24
C GLY A 220 6.01 -13.68 9.13
N ARG A 221 6.98 -12.76 9.02
CA ARG A 221 6.92 -11.46 9.69
C ARG A 221 6.00 -10.52 8.91
N LEU A 222 5.09 -9.86 9.61
CA LEU A 222 4.17 -8.88 9.02
C LEU A 222 4.79 -7.48 9.04
N PHE A 223 4.88 -6.87 7.88
CA PHE A 223 5.36 -5.50 7.67
C PHE A 223 4.14 -4.60 7.51
N VAL A 224 4.09 -3.54 8.29
CA VAL A 224 3.01 -2.55 8.29
C VAL A 224 3.57 -1.19 7.89
N ALA A 225 3.09 -0.63 6.80
CA ALA A 225 3.37 0.76 6.41
C ALA A 225 2.64 1.71 7.36
N ASP A 226 3.33 2.29 8.31
CA ASP A 226 2.82 3.30 9.23
C ASP A 226 3.10 4.69 8.64
N ARG A 227 2.31 5.06 7.59
CA ARG A 227 2.61 6.11 6.62
C ARG A 227 2.82 7.47 7.25
N THR A 228 1.89 7.94 8.05
CA THR A 228 1.97 9.26 8.68
C THR A 228 3.10 9.34 9.73
N ASN A 229 3.47 8.23 10.36
CA ASN A 229 4.65 8.13 11.20
C ASN A 229 5.97 7.93 10.41
N ARG A 230 5.92 7.80 9.07
CA ARG A 230 7.06 7.68 8.16
C ARG A 230 7.98 6.52 8.51
N ARG A 231 7.37 5.35 8.71
CA ARG A 231 8.08 4.14 9.13
C ARG A 231 7.38 2.88 8.66
N ILE A 232 8.13 1.80 8.61
CA ILE A 232 7.59 0.44 8.54
C ILE A 232 7.74 -0.15 9.93
N GLN A 233 6.70 -0.72 10.50
CA GLN A 233 6.78 -1.53 11.70
C GLN A 233 6.66 -3.01 11.35
N ILE A 234 7.44 -3.85 12.00
CA ILE A 234 7.52 -5.29 11.74
C ILE A 234 7.03 -6.04 12.97
N PHE A 235 6.13 -7.01 12.76
CA PHE A 235 5.48 -7.79 13.81
C PHE A 235 5.56 -9.29 13.54
N THR A 236 5.42 -10.08 14.61
CA THR A 236 4.98 -11.47 14.46
C THR A 236 3.51 -11.51 14.04
N GLN A 237 3.03 -12.66 13.53
CA GLN A 237 1.61 -12.82 13.19
C GLN A 237 0.68 -12.78 14.42
N ASN A 238 1.21 -12.67 15.62
CA ASN A 238 0.45 -12.51 16.87
C ASN A 238 0.56 -11.09 17.44
N GLY A 239 1.01 -10.12 16.62
CA GLY A 239 1.05 -8.71 17.00
C GLY A 239 2.22 -8.30 17.90
N GLU A 240 3.19 -9.18 18.12
CA GLU A 240 4.39 -8.84 18.88
C GLU A 240 5.33 -7.99 18.01
N TRP A 241 5.67 -6.80 18.47
CA TRP A 241 6.57 -5.90 17.77
C TRP A 241 8.01 -6.49 17.71
N ILE A 242 8.63 -6.43 16.52
CA ILE A 242 9.98 -6.91 16.26
C ILE A 242 10.95 -5.75 16.00
N ALA A 243 10.58 -4.84 15.09
CA ALA A 243 11.46 -3.75 14.66
C ALA A 243 10.67 -2.58 14.07
N THR A 244 11.34 -1.42 13.99
CA THR A 244 10.86 -0.23 13.30
C THR A 244 11.92 0.25 12.32
N TRP A 245 11.54 0.47 11.06
CA TRP A 245 12.41 0.93 9.99
C TRP A 245 11.95 2.28 9.43
N THR A 246 12.85 3.24 9.36
CA THR A 246 12.58 4.60 8.85
C THR A 246 13.27 4.89 7.52
N GLN A 247 14.17 4.01 7.07
CA GLN A 247 14.98 4.19 5.86
C GLN A 247 14.19 4.01 4.55
N PHE A 248 12.91 3.64 4.62
CA PHE A 248 12.00 3.55 3.48
C PHE A 248 11.11 4.78 3.31
N SER A 249 11.36 5.87 4.05
CA SER A 249 10.60 7.12 3.99
C SER A 249 9.16 7.02 4.51
N GLY A 250 8.19 7.64 3.85
CA GLY A 250 6.75 7.60 4.16
C GLY A 250 6.04 6.52 3.32
N PRO A 251 6.04 5.25 3.76
CA PRO A 251 5.58 4.15 2.93
C PRO A 251 4.07 4.21 2.72
N SER A 252 3.63 4.32 1.46
CA SER A 252 2.24 4.17 1.05
C SER A 252 1.93 2.72 0.67
N GLY A 253 2.71 2.10 -0.24
CA GLY A 253 2.57 0.71 -0.65
C GLY A 253 3.75 -0.14 -0.26
N LEU A 254 3.51 -1.42 0.02
CA LEU A 254 4.53 -2.43 0.29
C LEU A 254 4.30 -3.66 -0.57
N TYR A 255 5.38 -4.22 -1.08
CA TYR A 255 5.42 -5.55 -1.69
C TYR A 255 6.71 -6.24 -1.29
N ILE A 256 6.66 -7.53 -0.94
CA ILE A 256 7.84 -8.36 -0.67
C ILE A 256 7.78 -9.55 -1.62
N ASP A 257 8.86 -9.74 -2.38
CA ASP A 257 8.96 -10.84 -3.33
C ASP A 257 9.44 -12.16 -2.67
N ALA A 258 9.44 -13.24 -3.45
CA ALA A 258 9.86 -14.56 -2.98
C ALA A 258 11.35 -14.65 -2.54
N ASN A 259 12.17 -13.64 -2.83
CA ASN A 259 13.58 -13.54 -2.44
C ASN A 259 13.78 -12.67 -1.19
N ASP A 260 12.69 -12.24 -0.54
CA ASP A 260 12.69 -11.27 0.56
C ASP A 260 13.25 -9.90 0.13
N ILE A 261 12.98 -9.47 -1.10
CA ILE A 261 13.22 -8.09 -1.52
C ILE A 261 11.95 -7.28 -1.22
N LEU A 262 12.13 -6.21 -0.46
CA LEU A 262 11.07 -5.26 -0.11
C LEU A 262 11.05 -4.11 -1.11
N TYR A 263 9.88 -3.84 -1.65
CA TYR A 263 9.55 -2.69 -2.47
C TYR A 263 8.60 -1.79 -1.68
N SER A 264 8.99 -0.54 -1.48
CA SER A 264 8.22 0.44 -0.71
C SER A 264 7.98 1.69 -1.55
N ALA A 265 6.71 1.96 -1.87
CA ALA A 265 6.29 3.19 -2.53
C ALA A 265 6.10 4.32 -1.53
N ASP A 266 6.55 5.51 -1.89
CA ASP A 266 6.31 6.76 -1.18
C ASP A 266 5.69 7.76 -2.16
N SER A 267 4.39 7.99 -2.06
CA SER A 267 3.62 8.85 -2.95
C SER A 267 3.40 10.27 -2.41
N GLU A 268 3.74 10.54 -1.15
CA GLU A 268 3.30 11.76 -0.47
C GLU A 268 4.39 12.59 0.21
N SER A 269 5.63 12.10 0.33
CA SER A 269 6.71 12.88 0.93
C SER A 269 6.93 14.20 0.19
N ASN A 270 7.14 15.27 0.95
CA ASN A 270 7.52 16.61 0.49
C ASN A 270 8.16 17.38 1.63
N GLU A 271 8.61 18.61 1.39
CA GLU A 271 9.30 19.41 2.40
C GLU A 271 8.47 19.70 3.68
N ARG A 272 7.16 19.64 3.61
CA ARG A 272 6.27 19.83 4.77
C ARG A 272 5.97 18.55 5.52
N ARG A 273 5.75 17.44 4.79
CA ARG A 273 5.34 16.16 5.38
C ARG A 273 6.53 15.31 5.81
N ASN A 274 7.63 15.36 5.06
CA ASN A 274 8.80 14.52 5.28
C ASN A 274 10.07 15.18 4.72
N THR A 275 10.51 16.24 5.40
CA THR A 275 11.62 17.11 4.97
C THR A 275 12.86 16.33 4.54
N GLY A 276 13.35 16.64 3.34
CA GLY A 276 14.57 16.06 2.76
C GLY A 276 14.34 14.70 2.08
N TRP A 277 13.17 14.07 2.18
CA TRP A 277 12.87 12.82 1.50
C TRP A 277 12.23 13.05 0.11
N LYS A 278 12.60 12.20 -0.85
CA LYS A 278 12.02 12.20 -2.21
C LYS A 278 10.98 11.09 -2.35
N ARG A 279 9.89 11.40 -3.08
CA ARG A 279 8.91 10.41 -3.53
C ARG A 279 9.53 9.43 -4.50
N GLY A 280 8.97 8.22 -4.54
CA GLY A 280 9.38 7.17 -5.45
C GLY A 280 9.37 5.79 -4.77
N ILE A 281 9.96 4.81 -5.43
CA ILE A 281 10.00 3.42 -4.96
C ILE A 281 11.39 3.11 -4.42
N ARG A 282 11.49 2.75 -3.14
CA ARG A 282 12.71 2.23 -2.52
C ARG A 282 12.69 0.73 -2.52
N ILE A 283 13.79 0.13 -2.94
CA ILE A 283 13.96 -1.33 -3.05
C ILE A 283 15.11 -1.73 -2.13
N GLY A 284 14.88 -2.78 -1.35
CA GLY A 284 15.89 -3.23 -0.40
C GLY A 284 15.59 -4.61 0.18
N SER A 285 16.35 -5.00 1.18
CA SER A 285 16.24 -6.32 1.81
C SER A 285 15.17 -6.31 2.92
N ALA A 286 14.20 -7.20 2.85
CA ALA A 286 13.26 -7.43 3.94
C ALA A 286 13.92 -8.10 5.17
N LYS A 287 15.16 -8.62 5.04
CA LYS A 287 15.86 -9.30 6.14
C LYS A 287 16.45 -8.32 7.15
N ASP A 288 17.03 -7.22 6.65
CA ASP A 288 17.78 -6.26 7.46
C ASP A 288 17.47 -4.79 7.17
N GLY A 289 16.60 -4.51 6.18
CA GLY A 289 16.18 -3.17 5.81
C GLY A 289 17.21 -2.37 5.00
N PHE A 290 18.27 -3.00 4.47
CA PHE A 290 19.24 -2.29 3.65
C PHE A 290 18.65 -1.91 2.29
N VAL A 291 18.54 -0.60 2.00
CA VAL A 291 18.04 -0.07 0.72
C VAL A 291 19.15 -0.10 -0.32
N THR A 292 18.89 -0.75 -1.44
CA THR A 292 19.85 -0.96 -2.52
C THR A 292 19.59 -0.10 -3.75
N GLU A 293 18.31 0.24 -4.02
CA GLU A 293 17.88 0.92 -5.24
C GLU A 293 16.78 1.94 -4.91
N PHE A 294 16.70 3.00 -5.72
CA PHE A 294 15.66 4.00 -5.62
C PHE A 294 15.19 4.45 -7.00
N ILE A 295 13.91 4.26 -7.30
CA ILE A 295 13.25 4.78 -8.49
C ILE A 295 12.56 6.09 -8.10
N PRO A 296 13.09 7.26 -8.49
CA PRO A 296 12.46 8.53 -8.13
C PRO A 296 11.12 8.71 -8.86
N ASP A 297 10.20 9.45 -8.24
CA ASP A 297 9.00 9.95 -8.88
C ASP A 297 9.38 10.73 -10.14
N PRO A 298 8.72 10.48 -11.29
CA PRO A 298 8.93 11.27 -12.51
C PRO A 298 8.60 12.76 -12.37
N GLU A 299 7.68 13.15 -11.45
CA GLU A 299 7.40 14.55 -11.14
C GLU A 299 8.46 15.11 -10.19
N PRO A 300 9.34 16.01 -10.66
CA PRO A 300 10.43 16.53 -9.86
C PRO A 300 9.98 17.52 -8.77
N ASP A 301 8.83 18.14 -8.94
CA ASP A 301 8.26 19.11 -7.99
C ASP A 301 7.25 18.43 -7.07
N GLN A 302 7.72 18.02 -5.90
CA GLN A 302 6.90 17.33 -4.89
C GLN A 302 5.81 18.21 -4.27
N ASP A 303 5.89 19.52 -4.42
CA ASP A 303 4.89 20.45 -3.90
C ASP A 303 3.79 20.76 -4.93
N LYS A 304 3.93 20.29 -6.18
CA LYS A 304 2.97 20.49 -7.25
C LYS A 304 1.63 19.80 -6.99
N SER A 305 1.64 18.65 -6.32
CA SER A 305 0.43 17.91 -5.95
C SER A 305 0.55 17.28 -4.57
N GLY A 306 -0.57 16.95 -3.95
CA GLY A 306 -0.61 16.25 -2.65
C GLY A 306 -0.02 14.84 -2.74
N THR A 307 -0.22 14.16 -3.87
CA THR A 307 0.30 12.82 -4.16
C THR A 307 0.71 12.72 -5.64
N SER A 308 1.81 12.04 -5.90
CA SER A 308 2.31 11.66 -7.22
C SER A 308 3.17 10.40 -7.08
N GLY A 309 3.50 9.76 -8.20
CA GLY A 309 4.21 8.49 -8.17
C GLY A 309 3.36 7.33 -7.64
N ALA A 310 4.00 6.19 -7.46
CA ALA A 310 3.32 4.97 -7.04
C ALA A 310 2.80 5.05 -5.60
N GLU A 311 1.55 4.63 -5.40
CA GLU A 311 0.96 4.36 -4.08
C GLU A 311 0.88 2.85 -3.84
N GLY A 312 0.34 2.07 -4.79
CA GLY A 312 0.41 0.62 -4.78
C GLY A 312 1.52 0.08 -5.66
N ILE A 313 2.00 -1.13 -5.36
CA ILE A 313 3.09 -1.81 -6.08
C ILE A 313 2.73 -3.25 -6.38
N ALA A 314 3.01 -3.69 -7.61
CA ALA A 314 3.01 -5.09 -8.01
C ALA A 314 4.24 -5.41 -8.86
N LEU A 315 4.59 -6.70 -8.93
CA LEU A 315 5.66 -7.21 -9.79
C LEU A 315 5.12 -8.35 -10.66
N ASP A 316 5.62 -8.42 -11.91
CA ASP A 316 5.44 -9.62 -12.72
C ASP A 316 6.58 -10.65 -12.50
N ALA A 317 6.45 -11.81 -13.12
CA ALA A 317 7.46 -12.87 -13.02
C ALA A 317 8.81 -12.51 -13.68
N GLU A 318 8.85 -11.50 -14.53
CA GLU A 318 10.07 -10.98 -15.16
C GLU A 318 10.79 -9.94 -14.29
N GLY A 319 10.18 -9.52 -13.16
CA GLY A 319 10.69 -8.51 -12.25
C GLY A 319 10.43 -7.07 -12.72
N ASN A 320 9.52 -6.86 -13.67
CA ASN A 320 9.01 -5.53 -13.96
C ASN A 320 8.12 -5.08 -12.81
N ILE A 321 8.21 -3.80 -12.45
CA ILE A 321 7.44 -3.20 -11.37
C ILE A 321 6.27 -2.41 -11.99
N TYR A 322 5.13 -2.47 -11.34
CA TYR A 322 3.94 -1.70 -11.70
C TYR A 322 3.55 -0.84 -10.50
N GLY A 323 3.45 0.47 -10.72
CA GLY A 323 3.06 1.45 -9.72
C GLY A 323 1.68 2.01 -10.03
N ALA A 324 0.75 1.83 -9.10
CA ALA A 324 -0.58 2.41 -9.16
C ALA A 324 -0.55 3.83 -8.60
N GLU A 325 -1.06 4.82 -9.35
CA GLU A 325 -0.92 6.23 -9.05
C GLU A 325 -2.28 6.91 -8.80
N VAL A 326 -2.43 7.49 -7.61
CA VAL A 326 -3.68 8.12 -7.19
C VAL A 326 -3.84 9.51 -7.83
N GLY A 327 -2.88 10.40 -7.65
CA GLY A 327 -2.95 11.77 -8.16
C GLY A 327 -2.89 11.86 -9.68
N PRO A 328 -1.95 11.19 -10.33
CA PRO A 328 -1.86 11.13 -11.79
C PRO A 328 -3.00 10.36 -12.47
N MET A 329 -3.75 9.53 -11.73
CA MET A 329 -4.79 8.63 -12.26
C MET A 329 -4.21 7.74 -13.36
N ALA A 330 -3.25 6.91 -13.03
CA ALA A 330 -2.48 6.11 -13.98
C ALA A 330 -1.91 4.84 -13.36
N VAL A 331 -1.35 4.00 -14.22
CA VAL A 331 -0.44 2.93 -13.83
C VAL A 331 0.86 3.09 -14.61
N MET A 332 1.97 3.12 -13.88
CA MET A 332 3.31 3.23 -14.45
C MET A 332 4.00 1.86 -14.43
N LYS A 333 4.60 1.46 -15.54
CA LYS A 333 5.47 0.27 -15.61
C LYS A 333 6.93 0.69 -15.53
N TYR A 334 7.71 -0.04 -14.75
CA TYR A 334 9.16 0.15 -14.64
C TYR A 334 9.87 -1.12 -15.05
N VAL A 335 10.78 -1.03 -16.02
CA VAL A 335 11.55 -2.18 -16.52
C VAL A 335 13.04 -1.97 -16.30
N ARG A 336 13.78 -3.03 -16.01
CA ARG A 336 15.26 -2.93 -15.85
C ARG A 336 15.90 -2.47 -17.15
N LYS A 337 16.94 -1.61 -17.02
CA LYS A 337 17.78 -1.10 -18.13
C LYS A 337 18.73 -2.19 -18.60
#